data_8a9684ceca947aa178e30520544a783e
#
_entry.id   8a9684ceca947aa178e30520544a783e
#
_cell.length_a   1.000
_cell.length_b   1.000
_cell.length_c   1.000
_cell.angle_alpha   90.00
_cell.angle_beta   90.00
_cell.angle_gamma   90.00
#
_symmetry.space_group_name_H-M   'P 1'
#
loop_
_entity.id
_entity.type
_entity.pdbx_description
1 polymer ?
#
loop_
_entity_poly.entity_id
_entity_poly.type
_entity_poly.pdbx_seq_one_letter_code
_entity_poly.pdbx_strand_id
1 'polypeptide(L)'
;MPMVIGVMAGLVLAAIIVLIGLFKLMWRVAEPNEALVISGSKHKTEGLGQGMGFRIVTGHGTLVLPGVQAVRKMSLDLNETELSVDCVTHQGIPLRVRGVVIFKVGDDFVSIANAARRFLDQQKMMAERVHNVFAGHLRSIVGGLTVEDMIRDREKLTGQTRSACGSEMEKLGLIVDSLQIHEIE
;
A
#
# COMPACT_ATOMS: atom_id res chain seq x y z
N MET A 1 32.26 -3.70 54.17
CA MET A 1 32.52 -4.42 52.90
C MET A 1 31.27 -5.05 52.31
N PRO A 2 30.46 -5.92 53.01
CA PRO A 2 29.30 -6.59 52.38
C PRO A 2 28.18 -5.66 51.93
N MET A 3 27.97 -4.55 52.66
CA MET A 3 26.93 -3.56 52.33
C MET A 3 27.18 -2.82 50.99
N VAL A 4 28.45 -2.48 50.73
CA VAL A 4 28.85 -1.83 49.49
C VAL A 4 28.69 -2.77 48.29
N ILE A 5 29.00 -4.06 48.45
CA ILE A 5 28.85 -5.09 47.43
C ILE A 5 27.36 -5.29 47.10
N GLY A 6 26.47 -5.28 48.11
CA GLY A 6 25.03 -5.39 47.92
C GLY A 6 24.44 -4.19 47.16
N VAL A 7 24.86 -2.97 47.48
CA VAL A 7 24.43 -1.75 46.76
C VAL A 7 24.91 -1.74 45.32
N MET A 8 26.16 -2.15 45.08
CA MET A 8 26.73 -2.24 43.73
C MET A 8 25.99 -3.31 42.90
N ALA A 9 25.70 -4.49 43.48
CA ALA A 9 24.93 -5.53 42.80
C ALA A 9 23.51 -5.07 42.48
N GLY A 10 22.85 -4.34 43.38
CA GLY A 10 21.52 -3.76 43.12
C GLY A 10 21.50 -2.72 41.99
N LEU A 11 22.50 -1.85 41.93
CA LEU A 11 22.66 -0.87 40.85
C LEU A 11 22.89 -1.53 39.49
N VAL A 12 23.74 -2.57 39.44
CA VAL A 12 24.00 -3.33 38.23
C VAL A 12 22.73 -4.05 37.75
N LEU A 13 21.97 -4.64 38.65
CA LEU A 13 20.72 -5.31 38.33
C LEU A 13 19.66 -4.31 37.80
N ALA A 14 19.54 -3.16 38.42
CA ALA A 14 18.68 -2.08 37.97
C ALA A 14 19.08 -1.57 36.58
N ALA A 15 20.37 -1.38 36.31
CA ALA A 15 20.88 -0.98 34.99
C ALA A 15 20.57 -2.04 33.92
N ILE A 16 20.70 -3.32 34.21
CA ILE A 16 20.36 -4.41 33.30
C ILE A 16 18.85 -4.38 32.94
N ILE A 17 17.98 -4.21 33.95
CA ILE A 17 16.52 -4.13 33.74
C ILE A 17 16.17 -2.97 32.83
N VAL A 18 16.77 -1.79 33.08
CA VAL A 18 16.56 -0.61 32.23
C VAL A 18 17.04 -0.85 30.81
N LEU A 19 18.18 -1.51 30.63
CA LEU A 19 18.77 -1.81 29.34
C LEU A 19 17.91 -2.79 28.54
N ILE A 20 17.36 -3.83 29.19
CA ILE A 20 16.41 -4.76 28.59
C ILE A 20 15.09 -4.05 28.22
N GLY A 21 14.61 -3.15 29.07
CA GLY A 21 13.42 -2.34 28.80
C GLY A 21 13.60 -1.44 27.57
N LEU A 22 14.74 -0.75 27.48
CA LEU A 22 15.10 0.07 26.32
C LEU A 22 15.22 -0.76 25.05
N PHE A 23 15.85 -1.94 25.12
CA PHE A 23 15.98 -2.84 23.98
C PHE A 23 14.62 -3.30 23.47
N LYS A 24 13.70 -3.69 24.35
CA LYS A 24 12.31 -4.05 23.99
C LYS A 24 11.56 -2.87 23.34
N LEU A 25 11.77 -1.65 23.80
CA LEU A 25 11.14 -0.46 23.22
C LEU A 25 11.69 -0.14 21.82
N MET A 26 12.95 -0.44 21.58
CA MET A 26 13.63 -0.24 20.29
C MET A 26 13.34 -1.32 19.27
N TRP A 27 12.96 -2.53 19.72
CA TRP A 27 12.72 -3.67 18.82
C TRP A 27 11.33 -3.57 18.21
N ARG A 28 11.26 -3.45 16.89
CA ARG A 28 10.02 -3.48 16.10
C ARG A 28 10.05 -4.64 15.13
N VAL A 29 8.96 -5.40 15.06
CA VAL A 29 8.79 -6.52 14.15
C VAL A 29 7.76 -6.11 13.09
N ALA A 30 8.10 -6.31 11.82
CA ALA A 30 7.16 -6.20 10.72
C ALA A 30 6.38 -7.51 10.60
N GLU A 31 5.06 -7.44 10.59
CA GLU A 31 4.21 -8.59 10.27
C GLU A 31 4.32 -8.92 8.77
N PRO A 32 4.01 -10.17 8.36
CA PRO A 32 4.13 -10.56 6.95
C PRO A 32 3.28 -9.73 5.97
N ASN A 33 2.15 -9.22 6.46
CA ASN A 33 1.20 -8.40 5.71
C ASN A 33 1.40 -6.88 5.90
N GLU A 34 2.50 -6.47 6.54
CA GLU A 34 2.81 -5.06 6.78
C GLU A 34 4.23 -4.72 6.35
N ALA A 35 4.41 -3.55 5.79
CA ALA A 35 5.72 -2.95 5.58
C ALA A 35 5.94 -1.83 6.61
N LEU A 36 7.06 -1.86 7.31
CA LEU A 36 7.48 -0.76 8.17
C LEU A 36 8.27 0.26 7.35
N VAL A 37 7.77 1.47 7.28
CA VAL A 37 8.46 2.61 6.66
C VAL A 37 9.10 3.42 7.77
N ILE A 38 10.43 3.42 7.81
CA ILE A 38 11.23 4.08 8.85
C ILE A 38 11.87 5.31 8.23
N SER A 39 11.46 6.48 8.66
CA SER A 39 12.03 7.77 8.25
C SER A 39 12.99 8.32 9.31
N GLY A 40 13.92 9.22 8.89
CA GLY A 40 14.87 9.87 9.79
C GLY A 40 16.28 9.25 9.78
N SER A 41 16.57 8.26 8.94
CA SER A 41 17.91 7.71 8.77
C SER A 41 18.43 8.00 7.36
N LYS A 42 19.65 8.55 7.25
CA LYS A 42 20.38 8.71 5.98
C LYS A 42 20.93 7.35 5.49
N HIS A 43 20.07 6.36 5.34
CA HIS A 43 20.50 5.09 4.75
C HIS A 43 20.23 5.08 3.25
N LYS A 44 21.27 4.74 2.48
CA LYS A 44 21.11 4.35 1.09
C LYS A 44 20.44 2.98 1.08
N THR A 45 19.20 2.91 0.65
CA THR A 45 18.55 1.63 0.35
C THR A 45 19.19 1.10 -0.94
N GLU A 46 19.83 -0.05 -0.87
CA GLU A 46 20.35 -0.76 -2.05
C GLU A 46 19.20 -1.00 -3.02
N GLY A 47 19.34 -0.51 -4.26
CA GLY A 47 18.39 -0.76 -5.34
C GLY A 47 17.67 0.45 -5.92
N LEU A 48 17.55 1.58 -5.20
CA LEU A 48 17.01 2.82 -5.76
C LEU A 48 18.04 3.93 -5.62
N GLY A 49 18.68 4.27 -6.72
CA GLY A 49 19.67 5.34 -6.80
C GLY A 49 19.14 6.66 -6.26
N GLN A 50 19.80 7.18 -5.24
CA GLN A 50 19.60 8.40 -4.46
C GLN A 50 18.68 8.24 -3.24
N GLY A 51 19.26 8.55 -2.06
CA GLY A 51 18.67 8.36 -0.75
C GLY A 51 17.26 8.93 -0.57
N MET A 52 16.31 8.04 -0.45
CA MET A 52 14.89 8.38 -0.28
C MET A 52 14.55 8.94 1.10
N GLY A 53 15.49 9.04 2.02
CA GLY A 53 15.24 9.52 3.39
C GLY A 53 14.40 8.57 4.27
N PHE A 54 14.04 7.39 3.76
CA PHE A 54 13.32 6.36 4.51
C PHE A 54 13.80 4.95 4.11
N ARG A 55 13.64 4.01 5.04
CA ARG A 55 13.96 2.59 4.88
C ARG A 55 12.68 1.77 4.99
N ILE A 56 12.54 0.76 4.15
CA ILE A 56 11.41 -0.18 4.17
C ILE A 56 11.90 -1.50 4.76
N VAL A 57 11.12 -2.06 5.67
CA VAL A 57 11.38 -3.36 6.31
C VAL A 57 10.11 -4.20 6.24
N THR A 58 10.22 -5.41 5.70
CA THR A 58 9.13 -6.37 5.56
C THR A 58 9.54 -7.71 6.15
N GLY A 59 8.64 -8.36 6.89
CA GLY A 59 8.77 -9.75 7.33
C GLY A 59 9.87 -10.07 8.34
N HIS A 60 10.57 -9.05 8.90
CA HIS A 60 11.59 -9.28 9.93
C HIS A 60 11.64 -8.17 10.97
N GLY A 61 12.33 -8.46 12.09
CA GLY A 61 12.54 -7.49 13.16
C GLY A 61 13.62 -6.47 12.81
N THR A 62 13.45 -5.25 13.25
CA THR A 62 14.43 -4.17 13.08
C THR A 62 14.56 -3.34 14.36
N LEU A 63 15.74 -2.78 14.56
CA LEU A 63 16.00 -1.81 15.61
C LEU A 63 15.66 -0.41 15.13
N VAL A 64 14.87 0.29 15.92
CA VAL A 64 14.45 1.66 15.69
C VAL A 64 14.86 2.52 16.87
N LEU A 65 15.46 3.68 16.62
CA LEU A 65 15.82 4.65 17.64
C LEU A 65 14.62 5.55 17.94
N PRO A 66 13.92 5.38 19.07
CA PRO A 66 12.81 6.24 19.42
C PRO A 66 13.31 7.69 19.65
N GLY A 67 12.55 8.67 19.13
CA GLY A 67 12.91 10.06 19.19
C GLY A 67 13.77 10.59 18.03
N VAL A 68 14.44 9.71 17.29
CA VAL A 68 15.25 10.08 16.10
C VAL A 68 14.62 9.56 14.81
N GLN A 69 13.97 8.41 14.89
CA GLN A 69 13.35 7.74 13.74
C GLN A 69 11.84 7.63 13.96
N ALA A 70 11.07 7.95 12.92
CA ALA A 70 9.63 7.73 12.89
C ALA A 70 9.33 6.46 12.12
N VAL A 71 8.50 5.59 12.70
CA VAL A 71 8.05 4.34 12.09
C VAL A 71 6.57 4.47 11.74
N ARG A 72 6.23 4.18 10.50
CA ARG A 72 4.86 4.09 10.01
C ARG A 72 4.63 2.71 9.41
N LYS A 73 3.42 2.19 9.60
CA LYS A 73 3.01 0.91 9.04
C LYS A 73 2.24 1.14 7.74
N MET A 74 2.59 0.41 6.70
CA MET A 74 1.87 0.32 5.44
C MET A 74 1.26 -1.07 5.34
N SER A 75 -0.07 -1.19 5.23
CA SER A 75 -0.72 -2.47 4.98
C SER A 75 -0.45 -2.93 3.55
N LEU A 76 -0.11 -4.20 3.41
CA LEU A 76 0.03 -4.91 2.14
C LEU A 76 -1.18 -5.82 1.86
N ASP A 77 -2.22 -5.72 2.70
CA ASP A 77 -3.43 -6.50 2.56
C ASP A 77 -4.17 -6.19 1.26
N LEU A 78 -4.99 -7.15 0.82
CA LEU A 78 -5.94 -6.94 -0.25
C LEU A 78 -7.01 -5.93 0.18
N ASN A 79 -7.24 -4.96 -0.67
CA ASN A 79 -8.31 -3.98 -0.53
C ASN A 79 -9.28 -4.13 -1.69
N GLU A 80 -10.54 -3.80 -1.45
CA GLU A 80 -11.57 -3.78 -2.48
C GLU A 80 -12.22 -2.41 -2.57
N THR A 81 -12.67 -2.07 -3.77
CA THR A 81 -13.48 -0.88 -4.00
C THR A 81 -14.58 -1.19 -5.00
N GLU A 82 -15.78 -0.76 -4.68
CA GLU A 82 -16.90 -0.80 -5.61
C GLU A 82 -16.72 0.26 -6.70
N LEU A 83 -16.98 -0.14 -7.93
CA LEU A 83 -17.09 0.74 -9.07
C LEU A 83 -18.56 0.95 -9.41
N SER A 84 -19.00 2.19 -9.45
CA SER A 84 -20.29 2.57 -10.00
C SER A 84 -20.06 3.79 -10.88
N VAL A 85 -20.08 3.59 -12.19
CA VAL A 85 -19.65 4.60 -13.15
C VAL A 85 -20.74 4.84 -14.19
N ASP A 86 -21.23 6.07 -14.25
CA ASP A 86 -22.14 6.50 -15.30
C ASP A 86 -21.32 6.80 -16.57
N CYS A 87 -21.65 6.14 -17.65
CA CYS A 87 -20.98 6.20 -18.95
C CYS A 87 -21.99 6.47 -20.06
N VAL A 88 -21.49 6.88 -21.21
CA VAL A 88 -22.28 7.02 -22.43
C VAL A 88 -21.58 6.25 -23.54
N THR A 89 -22.32 5.37 -24.22
CA THR A 89 -21.80 4.58 -25.34
C THR A 89 -21.52 5.41 -26.56
N HIS A 90 -20.85 4.81 -27.57
CA HIS A 90 -20.65 5.42 -28.87
C HIS A 90 -21.97 5.84 -29.56
N GLN A 91 -23.06 5.15 -29.26
CA GLN A 91 -24.41 5.45 -29.79
C GLN A 91 -25.15 6.55 -29.03
N GLY A 92 -24.53 7.14 -27.99
CA GLY A 92 -25.15 8.16 -27.15
C GLY A 92 -26.12 7.61 -26.09
N ILE A 93 -26.10 6.32 -25.84
CA ILE A 93 -26.95 5.65 -24.86
C ILE A 93 -26.29 5.78 -23.48
N PRO A 94 -26.93 6.43 -22.49
CA PRO A 94 -26.42 6.47 -21.13
C PRO A 94 -26.61 5.11 -20.46
N LEU A 95 -25.62 4.67 -19.73
CA LEU A 95 -25.64 3.44 -18.95
C LEU A 95 -24.79 3.56 -17.70
N ARG A 96 -25.04 2.67 -16.76
CA ARG A 96 -24.26 2.54 -15.53
C ARG A 96 -23.55 1.20 -15.48
N VAL A 97 -22.23 1.25 -15.32
CA VAL A 97 -21.40 0.06 -15.14
C VAL A 97 -21.11 -0.11 -13.65
N ARG A 98 -21.43 -1.28 -13.11
CA ARG A 98 -21.12 -1.66 -11.73
C ARG A 98 -20.14 -2.83 -11.71
N GLY A 99 -19.19 -2.75 -10.80
CA GLY A 99 -18.20 -3.79 -10.62
C GLY A 99 -17.44 -3.66 -9.31
N VAL A 100 -16.46 -4.51 -9.14
CA VAL A 100 -15.55 -4.51 -7.98
C VAL A 100 -14.12 -4.65 -8.46
N VAL A 101 -13.24 -3.83 -7.91
CA VAL A 101 -11.79 -3.93 -8.08
C VAL A 101 -11.17 -4.41 -6.79
N ILE A 102 -10.38 -5.47 -6.88
CA ILE A 102 -9.52 -5.96 -5.80
C ILE A 102 -8.10 -5.58 -6.13
N PHE A 103 -7.45 -4.90 -5.22
CA PHE A 103 -6.10 -4.38 -5.40
C PHE A 103 -5.29 -4.48 -4.10
N LYS A 104 -3.97 -4.45 -4.22
CA LYS A 104 -3.05 -4.38 -3.08
C LYS A 104 -1.85 -3.48 -3.40
N VAL A 105 -1.08 -3.15 -2.37
CA VAL A 105 0.26 -2.58 -2.57
C VAL A 105 1.17 -3.69 -3.12
N GLY A 106 1.99 -3.37 -4.12
CA GLY A 106 2.93 -4.33 -4.68
C GLY A 106 3.94 -4.82 -3.64
N ASP A 107 4.37 -6.07 -3.77
CA ASP A 107 5.28 -6.72 -2.81
C ASP A 107 6.75 -6.30 -2.99
N ASP A 108 7.07 -5.66 -4.12
CA ASP A 108 8.41 -5.19 -4.43
C ASP A 108 8.72 -3.83 -3.76
N PHE A 109 10.01 -3.59 -3.48
CA PHE A 109 10.46 -2.36 -2.82
C PHE A 109 10.05 -1.08 -3.54
N VAL A 110 10.04 -1.11 -4.88
CA VAL A 110 9.67 0.06 -5.70
C VAL A 110 8.20 0.40 -5.51
N SER A 111 7.33 -0.60 -5.54
CA SER A 111 5.88 -0.44 -5.34
C SER A 111 5.57 0.04 -3.92
N ILE A 112 6.17 -0.56 -2.90
CA ILE A 112 6.01 -0.13 -1.51
C ILE A 112 6.49 1.33 -1.34
N ALA A 113 7.64 1.69 -1.93
CA ALA A 113 8.16 3.05 -1.88
C ALA A 113 7.22 4.06 -2.56
N ASN A 114 6.66 3.71 -3.72
CA ASN A 114 5.72 4.55 -4.44
C ASN A 114 4.41 4.73 -3.67
N ALA A 115 3.87 3.66 -3.10
CA ALA A 115 2.68 3.70 -2.26
C ALA A 115 2.92 4.51 -0.98
N ALA A 116 4.07 4.32 -0.31
CA ALA A 116 4.44 5.04 0.89
C ALA A 116 4.53 6.56 0.65
N ARG A 117 5.13 6.99 -0.45
CA ARG A 117 5.22 8.42 -0.79
C ARG A 117 3.86 9.09 -0.98
N ARG A 118 2.83 8.34 -1.35
CA ARG A 118 1.52 8.86 -1.72
C ARG A 118 0.45 8.64 -0.67
N PHE A 119 0.52 7.52 0.05
CA PHE A 119 -0.58 7.05 0.89
C PHE A 119 -0.22 6.75 2.34
N LEU A 120 1.06 6.91 2.76
CA LEU A 120 1.52 6.47 4.08
C LEU A 120 0.62 6.92 5.25
N ASP A 121 0.17 8.17 5.20
CA ASP A 121 -0.72 8.76 6.21
C ASP A 121 -2.21 8.71 5.83
N GLN A 122 -2.52 8.31 4.60
CA GLN A 122 -3.86 8.36 4.02
C GLN A 122 -4.21 7.07 3.28
N GLN A 123 -3.93 5.91 3.89
CA GLN A 123 -4.18 4.61 3.24
C GLN A 123 -5.66 4.42 2.85
N LYS A 124 -6.59 5.02 3.60
CA LYS A 124 -8.03 5.01 3.29
C LYS A 124 -8.37 5.69 1.95
N MET A 125 -7.51 6.60 1.49
CA MET A 125 -7.70 7.28 0.20
C MET A 125 -7.29 6.42 -1.01
N MET A 126 -6.66 5.26 -0.78
CA MET A 126 -6.28 4.35 -1.88
C MET A 126 -7.50 3.89 -2.66
N ALA A 127 -8.56 3.45 -1.99
CA ALA A 127 -9.79 2.98 -2.62
C ALA A 127 -10.42 4.06 -3.51
N GLU A 128 -10.52 5.29 -3.02
CA GLU A 128 -11.04 6.42 -3.79
C GLU A 128 -10.18 6.75 -5.02
N ARG A 129 -8.83 6.70 -4.88
CA ARG A 129 -7.93 6.92 -6.01
C ARG A 129 -8.05 5.84 -7.06
N VAL A 130 -8.12 4.58 -6.65
CA VAL A 130 -8.35 3.45 -7.55
C VAL A 130 -9.69 3.59 -8.26
N HIS A 131 -10.77 3.87 -7.53
CA HIS A 131 -12.08 4.15 -8.13
C HIS A 131 -11.99 5.21 -9.22
N ASN A 132 -11.35 6.35 -8.96
CA ASN A 132 -11.26 7.46 -9.90
C ASN A 132 -10.44 7.10 -11.16
N VAL A 133 -9.35 6.36 -11.01
CA VAL A 133 -8.55 5.86 -12.14
C VAL A 133 -9.39 4.95 -13.03
N PHE A 134 -10.04 3.94 -12.41
CA PHE A 134 -10.87 3.00 -13.15
C PHE A 134 -12.08 3.67 -13.80
N ALA A 135 -12.75 4.58 -13.10
CA ALA A 135 -13.88 5.33 -13.63
C ALA A 135 -13.52 6.15 -14.87
N GLY A 136 -12.34 6.77 -14.87
CA GLY A 136 -11.84 7.53 -16.04
C GLY A 136 -11.62 6.64 -17.25
N HIS A 137 -10.91 5.53 -17.08
CA HIS A 137 -10.63 4.60 -18.17
C HIS A 137 -11.88 3.87 -18.66
N LEU A 138 -12.79 3.46 -17.75
CA LEU A 138 -14.08 2.87 -18.13
C LEU A 138 -14.90 3.81 -19.03
N ARG A 139 -15.04 5.07 -18.65
CA ARG A 139 -15.76 6.04 -19.49
C ARG A 139 -15.16 6.15 -20.89
N SER A 140 -13.83 6.18 -20.97
CA SER A 140 -13.13 6.27 -22.26
C SER A 140 -13.35 5.02 -23.12
N ILE A 141 -13.26 3.83 -22.53
CA ILE A 141 -13.43 2.56 -23.26
C ILE A 141 -14.88 2.38 -23.68
N VAL A 142 -15.84 2.60 -22.78
CA VAL A 142 -17.28 2.49 -23.05
C VAL A 142 -17.72 3.47 -24.11
N GLY A 143 -17.17 4.68 -24.13
CA GLY A 143 -17.46 5.68 -25.17
C GLY A 143 -17.07 5.23 -26.58
N GLY A 144 -16.21 4.22 -26.73
CA GLY A 144 -15.84 3.63 -28.02
C GLY A 144 -16.59 2.34 -28.37
N LEU A 145 -17.45 1.83 -27.47
CA LEU A 145 -18.16 0.55 -27.65
C LEU A 145 -19.66 0.74 -27.82
N THR A 146 -20.30 -0.26 -28.43
CA THR A 146 -21.77 -0.37 -28.47
C THR A 146 -22.27 -1.17 -27.25
N VAL A 147 -23.55 -1.02 -26.92
CA VAL A 147 -24.19 -1.82 -25.85
C VAL A 147 -24.10 -3.32 -26.16
N GLU A 148 -24.27 -3.68 -27.44
CA GLU A 148 -24.17 -5.07 -27.90
C GLU A 148 -22.78 -5.67 -27.64
N ASP A 149 -21.73 -4.92 -27.95
CA ASP A 149 -20.34 -5.36 -27.72
C ASP A 149 -20.07 -5.61 -26.25
N MET A 150 -20.57 -4.73 -25.39
CA MET A 150 -20.37 -4.83 -23.94
C MET A 150 -21.11 -6.02 -23.32
N ILE A 151 -22.32 -6.32 -23.79
CA ILE A 151 -23.12 -7.46 -23.29
C ILE A 151 -22.54 -8.76 -23.79
N ARG A 152 -22.09 -8.78 -25.06
CA ARG A 152 -21.56 -10.00 -25.71
C ARG A 152 -20.19 -10.37 -25.18
N ASP A 153 -19.34 -9.41 -24.88
CA ASP A 153 -17.93 -9.64 -24.55
C ASP A 153 -17.47 -8.81 -23.34
N ARG A 154 -18.05 -9.13 -22.17
CA ARG A 154 -17.70 -8.49 -20.89
C ARG A 154 -16.24 -8.73 -20.49
N GLU A 155 -15.69 -9.88 -20.83
CA GLU A 155 -14.28 -10.21 -20.54
C GLU A 155 -13.33 -9.30 -21.29
N LYS A 156 -13.66 -8.94 -22.52
CA LYS A 156 -12.88 -8.01 -23.33
C LYS A 156 -12.89 -6.60 -22.69
N LEU A 157 -14.06 -6.12 -22.24
CA LEU A 157 -14.17 -4.84 -21.52
C LEU A 157 -13.33 -4.85 -20.25
N THR A 158 -13.42 -5.91 -19.45
CA THR A 158 -12.62 -6.10 -18.24
C THR A 158 -11.12 -6.10 -18.52
N GLY A 159 -10.68 -6.85 -19.55
CA GLY A 159 -9.29 -6.95 -19.96
C GLY A 159 -8.72 -5.64 -20.48
N GLN A 160 -9.46 -4.91 -21.29
CA GLN A 160 -9.07 -3.60 -21.80
C GLN A 160 -8.93 -2.58 -20.67
N THR A 161 -9.90 -2.56 -19.75
CA THR A 161 -9.88 -1.65 -18.60
C THR A 161 -8.68 -1.95 -17.68
N ARG A 162 -8.45 -3.22 -17.37
CA ARG A 162 -7.30 -3.64 -16.56
C ARG A 162 -5.97 -3.23 -17.20
N SER A 163 -5.81 -3.45 -18.49
CA SER A 163 -4.60 -3.09 -19.23
C SER A 163 -4.40 -1.57 -19.29
N ALA A 164 -5.45 -0.80 -19.51
CA ALA A 164 -5.39 0.65 -19.55
C ALA A 164 -5.01 1.28 -18.22
N CYS A 165 -5.54 0.72 -17.11
CA CYS A 165 -5.24 1.20 -15.75
C CYS A 165 -3.87 0.78 -15.24
N GLY A 166 -3.26 -0.30 -15.78
CA GLY A 166 -2.07 -0.94 -15.26
C GLY A 166 -0.91 0.03 -15.03
N SER A 167 -0.59 0.86 -16.02
CA SER A 167 0.53 1.81 -15.93
C SER A 167 0.32 2.91 -14.88
N GLU A 168 -0.91 3.34 -14.65
CA GLU A 168 -1.23 4.32 -13.61
C GLU A 168 -1.20 3.70 -12.22
N MET A 169 -1.69 2.47 -12.10
CA MET A 169 -1.63 1.71 -10.85
C MET A 169 -0.18 1.44 -10.43
N GLU A 170 0.71 1.07 -11.34
CA GLU A 170 2.14 0.90 -11.08
C GLU A 170 2.79 2.18 -10.54
N LYS A 171 2.46 3.33 -11.12
CA LYS A 171 2.95 4.64 -10.63
C LYS A 171 2.49 4.95 -9.20
N LEU A 172 1.34 4.43 -8.79
CA LEU A 172 0.82 4.53 -7.43
C LEU A 172 1.43 3.47 -6.50
N GLY A 173 2.17 2.51 -7.01
CA GLY A 173 2.70 1.36 -6.25
C GLY A 173 1.63 0.31 -5.94
N LEU A 174 0.54 0.30 -6.71
CA LEU A 174 -0.58 -0.62 -6.52
C LEU A 174 -0.63 -1.65 -7.65
N ILE A 175 -1.06 -2.86 -7.30
CA ILE A 175 -1.30 -3.97 -8.24
C ILE A 175 -2.77 -4.33 -8.20
N VAL A 176 -3.36 -4.48 -9.38
CA VAL A 176 -4.73 -4.97 -9.53
C VAL A 176 -4.70 -6.49 -9.53
N ASP A 177 -5.30 -7.09 -8.52
CA ASP A 177 -5.43 -8.52 -8.41
C ASP A 177 -6.59 -9.01 -9.30
N SER A 178 -7.76 -8.43 -9.14
CA SER A 178 -8.97 -8.77 -9.89
C SER A 178 -9.81 -7.55 -10.22
N LEU A 179 -10.43 -7.57 -11.39
CA LEU A 179 -11.49 -6.66 -11.80
C LEU A 179 -12.67 -7.49 -12.27
N GLN A 180 -13.84 -7.26 -11.69
CA GLN A 180 -15.09 -7.94 -12.05
C GLN A 180 -16.16 -6.91 -12.33
N ILE A 181 -16.78 -7.00 -13.52
CA ILE A 181 -17.94 -6.19 -13.90
C ILE A 181 -19.19 -7.06 -13.73
N HIS A 182 -20.06 -6.68 -12.81
CA HIS A 182 -21.23 -7.45 -12.46
C HIS A 182 -22.46 -7.04 -13.26
N GLU A 183 -22.66 -5.74 -13.44
CA GLU A 183 -23.91 -5.20 -13.95
C GLU A 183 -23.63 -4.04 -14.93
N ILE A 184 -24.42 -4.02 -16.00
CA ILE A 184 -24.48 -2.95 -16.98
C ILE A 184 -25.95 -2.63 -17.16
N GLU A 185 -26.38 -1.48 -16.63
CA GLU A 185 -27.76 -0.98 -16.66
C GLU A 185 -27.92 0.22 -17.60
#